data_4bef7c39b83d74731c8d20935cbaca27
#
_entry.id   4bef7c39b83d74731c8d20935cbaca27
#
_cell.length_a   1.000
_cell.length_b   1.000
_cell.length_c   1.000
_cell.angle_alpha   90.00
_cell.angle_beta   90.00
_cell.angle_gamma   90.00
#
_symmetry.space_group_name_H-M   'P 1'
#
loop_
_entity.id
_entity.type
_entity.pdbx_description
1 polymer ?
#
loop_
_entity_poly.entity_id
_entity_poly.type
_entity_poly.pdbx_seq_one_letter_code
_entity_poly.pdbx_strand_id
1 'polypeptide(L)'
;MSSPAPVPPTRGRHVVAFVGGLLVANSAPHLASAVAGREHLTPLAGRGSSPLVNLVWGAANLAGGLALVRVATGPGRRWDRRLVAFEVGAVTFAAWMAASEGLAPMNTRPRG
;
A
#
# COMPACT_ATOMS: atom_id res chain seq x y z
N MET A 1 -36.83 6.21 15.34
CA MET A 1 -36.14 6.13 14.05
C MET A 1 -35.29 4.88 14.03
N SER A 2 -35.59 3.98 13.15
CA SER A 2 -34.73 2.81 12.97
C SER A 2 -33.43 3.23 12.25
N SER A 3 -32.31 2.74 12.73
CA SER A 3 -31.04 2.90 12.02
C SER A 3 -31.16 2.26 10.63
N PRO A 4 -30.64 2.88 9.58
CA PRO A 4 -30.66 2.25 8.27
C PRO A 4 -29.92 0.91 8.35
N ALA A 5 -30.46 -0.11 7.68
CA ALA A 5 -29.81 -1.41 7.59
C ALA A 5 -28.38 -1.24 7.04
N PRO A 6 -27.41 -2.00 7.55
CA PRO A 6 -26.04 -1.96 7.01
C PRO A 6 -26.08 -2.25 5.51
N VAL A 7 -25.49 -1.37 4.72
CA VAL A 7 -25.35 -1.62 3.29
C VAL A 7 -24.45 -2.86 3.12
N PRO A 8 -24.91 -3.92 2.45
CA PRO A 8 -24.08 -5.10 2.25
C PRO A 8 -22.79 -4.72 1.52
N PRO A 9 -21.66 -5.38 1.85
CA PRO A 9 -20.40 -5.10 1.19
C PRO A 9 -20.53 -5.38 -0.31
N THR A 10 -20.30 -4.36 -1.13
CA THR A 10 -20.28 -4.47 -2.57
C THR A 10 -18.92 -4.96 -3.06
N ARG A 11 -18.89 -5.57 -4.24
CA ARG A 11 -17.63 -5.96 -4.90
C ARG A 11 -16.69 -4.76 -5.03
N GLY A 12 -17.21 -3.56 -5.32
CA GLY A 12 -16.43 -2.34 -5.41
C GLY A 12 -15.70 -1.99 -4.11
N ARG A 13 -16.33 -2.18 -2.96
CA ARG A 13 -15.71 -1.93 -1.66
C ARG A 13 -14.58 -2.91 -1.35
N HIS A 14 -14.71 -4.17 -1.75
CA HIS A 14 -13.62 -5.14 -1.64
C HIS A 14 -12.43 -4.75 -2.52
N VAL A 15 -12.69 -4.29 -3.74
CA VAL A 15 -11.64 -3.80 -4.64
C VAL A 15 -10.94 -2.57 -4.05
N VAL A 16 -11.67 -1.63 -3.51
CA VAL A 16 -11.09 -0.43 -2.84
C VAL A 16 -10.22 -0.85 -1.66
N ALA A 17 -10.68 -1.77 -0.82
CA ALA A 17 -9.90 -2.28 0.31
C ALA A 17 -8.63 -3.01 -0.16
N PHE A 18 -8.72 -3.81 -1.21
CA PHE A 18 -7.57 -4.50 -1.80
C PHE A 18 -6.51 -3.50 -2.32
N VAL A 19 -6.94 -2.48 -3.06
CA VAL A 19 -6.03 -1.42 -3.55
C VAL A 19 -5.41 -0.67 -2.38
N GLY A 20 -6.18 -0.39 -1.34
CA GLY A 20 -5.66 0.18 -0.09
C GLY A 20 -4.54 -0.66 0.50
N GLY A 21 -4.68 -1.98 0.51
CA GLY A 21 -3.65 -2.92 0.95
C GLY A 21 -2.39 -2.86 0.11
N LEU A 22 -2.52 -2.80 -1.20
CA LEU A 22 -1.38 -2.62 -2.12
C LEU A 22 -0.60 -1.35 -1.79
N LEU A 23 -1.29 -0.23 -1.61
CA LEU A 23 -0.66 1.07 -1.33
C LEU A 23 0.02 1.10 0.03
N VAL A 24 -0.62 0.59 1.07
CA VAL A 24 -0.02 0.53 2.41
C VAL A 24 1.23 -0.35 2.40
N ALA A 25 1.17 -1.51 1.77
CA ALA A 25 2.34 -2.39 1.64
C ALA A 25 3.46 -1.72 0.84
N ASN A 26 3.13 -1.02 -0.25
CA ASN A 26 4.10 -0.29 -1.06
C ASN A 26 4.77 0.85 -0.30
N SER A 27 4.11 1.43 0.69
CA SER A 27 4.71 2.49 1.51
C SER A 27 5.94 2.01 2.29
N ALA A 28 5.96 0.76 2.71
CA ALA A 28 6.99 0.21 3.60
C ALA A 28 8.42 0.28 3.02
N PRO A 29 8.70 -0.20 1.78
CA PRO A 29 10.05 -0.12 1.23
C PRO A 29 10.52 1.32 1.01
N HIS A 30 9.62 2.23 0.67
CA HIS A 30 9.96 3.64 0.48
C HIS A 30 10.28 4.34 1.80
N LEU A 31 9.47 4.12 2.83
CA LEU A 31 9.71 4.68 4.16
C LEU A 31 10.98 4.08 4.79
N ALA A 32 11.18 2.77 4.65
CA ALA A 32 12.39 2.10 5.14
C ALA A 32 13.65 2.63 4.44
N SER A 33 13.60 2.81 3.12
CA SER A 33 14.70 3.37 2.34
C SER A 33 15.00 4.81 2.76
N ALA A 34 13.96 5.62 2.98
CA ALA A 34 14.10 7.01 3.44
C ALA A 34 14.82 7.07 4.79
N VAL A 35 14.39 6.28 5.76
CA VAL A 35 14.99 6.22 7.10
C VAL A 35 16.43 5.73 7.05
N ALA A 36 16.71 4.76 6.18
CA ALA A 36 18.05 4.21 6.00
C ALA A 36 18.97 5.11 5.16
N GLY A 37 18.49 6.23 4.65
CA GLY A 37 19.26 7.13 3.78
C GLY A 37 19.59 6.52 2.42
N ARG A 38 18.76 5.62 1.92
CA ARG A 38 18.99 4.89 0.68
C ARG A 38 18.12 5.42 -0.46
N GLU A 39 18.65 5.28 -1.67
CA GLU A 39 17.87 5.50 -2.89
C GLU A 39 16.98 4.30 -3.17
N HIS A 40 15.78 4.54 -3.65
CA HIS A 40 14.84 3.52 -4.06
C HIS A 40 13.98 4.05 -5.20
N LEU A 41 13.67 3.20 -6.19
CA LEU A 41 12.86 3.58 -7.35
C LEU A 41 11.51 4.17 -6.93
N THR A 42 11.19 5.35 -7.46
CA THR A 42 9.84 5.92 -7.41
C THR A 42 9.41 6.37 -8.81
N PRO A 43 8.10 6.43 -9.08
CA PRO A 43 7.63 7.04 -10.33
C PRO A 43 7.90 8.54 -10.42
N LEU A 44 8.27 9.19 -9.31
CA LEU A 44 8.53 10.62 -9.27
C LEU A 44 9.91 10.99 -9.82
N ALA A 45 10.94 10.19 -9.53
CA ALA A 45 12.32 10.51 -9.89
C ALA A 45 13.15 9.31 -10.38
N GLY A 46 12.54 8.16 -10.60
CA GLY A 46 13.23 6.98 -11.15
C GLY A 46 14.06 6.22 -10.12
N ARG A 47 15.01 5.41 -10.59
CA ARG A 47 15.81 4.49 -9.76
C ARG A 47 16.69 5.19 -8.72
N GLY A 48 17.12 6.41 -9.00
CA GLY A 48 17.95 7.20 -8.11
C GLY A 48 17.17 8.13 -7.21
N SER A 49 15.90 7.86 -6.94
CA SER A 49 15.09 8.71 -6.07
C SER A 49 15.71 8.82 -4.68
N SER A 50 15.85 10.08 -4.23
CA SER A 50 16.49 10.40 -2.96
C SER A 50 15.69 9.88 -1.75
N PRO A 51 16.29 9.83 -0.55
CA PRO A 51 15.56 9.55 0.67
C PRO A 51 14.35 10.46 0.89
N LEU A 52 14.47 11.76 0.58
CA LEU A 52 13.36 12.70 0.71
C LEU A 52 12.21 12.36 -0.25
N VAL A 53 12.52 12.07 -1.51
CA VAL A 53 11.51 11.66 -2.50
C VAL A 53 10.82 10.37 -2.05
N ASN A 54 11.56 9.41 -1.51
CA ASN A 54 11.01 8.17 -0.96
C ASN A 54 10.13 8.43 0.27
N LEU A 55 10.50 9.37 1.13
CA LEU A 55 9.67 9.76 2.26
C LEU A 55 8.32 10.31 1.80
N VAL A 56 8.34 11.23 0.84
CA VAL A 56 7.11 11.84 0.29
C VAL A 56 6.25 10.79 -0.39
N TRP A 57 6.84 9.97 -1.24
CA TRP A 57 6.13 8.91 -1.97
C TRP A 57 5.56 7.85 -1.02
N GLY A 58 6.35 7.40 -0.06
CA GLY A 58 5.92 6.43 0.96
C GLY A 58 4.79 6.98 1.83
N ALA A 59 4.91 8.22 2.28
CA ALA A 59 3.86 8.86 3.08
C ALA A 59 2.56 9.02 2.28
N ALA A 60 2.64 9.39 1.01
CA ALA A 60 1.46 9.52 0.13
C ALA A 60 0.77 8.15 -0.07
N ASN A 61 1.54 7.09 -0.29
CA ASN A 61 1.01 5.73 -0.43
C ASN A 61 0.36 5.24 0.88
N LEU A 62 0.99 5.51 2.02
CA LEU A 62 0.42 5.14 3.32
C LEU A 62 -0.89 5.88 3.59
N ALA A 63 -0.89 7.19 3.44
CA ALA A 63 -2.08 8.01 3.65
C ALA A 63 -3.21 7.64 2.68
N GLY A 64 -2.89 7.48 1.40
CA GLY A 64 -3.86 7.07 0.38
C GLY A 64 -4.42 5.68 0.64
N GLY A 65 -3.57 4.73 0.99
CA GLY A 65 -3.99 3.37 1.31
C GLY A 65 -4.88 3.31 2.55
N LEU A 66 -4.53 4.01 3.62
CA LEU A 66 -5.35 4.10 4.83
C LEU A 66 -6.70 4.79 4.56
N ALA A 67 -6.69 5.85 3.74
CA ALA A 67 -7.93 6.52 3.34
C ALA A 67 -8.85 5.58 2.55
N LEU A 68 -8.30 4.79 1.64
CA LEU A 68 -9.08 3.82 0.86
C LEU A 68 -9.70 2.74 1.74
N VAL A 69 -8.92 2.17 2.68
CA VAL A 69 -9.46 1.15 3.59
C VAL A 69 -10.55 1.74 4.50
N ARG A 70 -10.37 2.98 4.93
CA ARG A 70 -11.36 3.69 5.74
C ARG A 70 -12.67 3.91 4.98
N VAL A 71 -12.58 4.32 3.72
CA VAL A 71 -13.74 4.47 2.83
C VAL A 71 -14.42 3.12 2.60
N ALA A 72 -13.65 2.06 2.38
CA ALA A 72 -14.18 0.73 2.14
C ALA A 72 -14.90 0.14 3.36
N THR A 73 -14.34 0.33 4.57
CA THR A 73 -14.87 -0.28 5.80
C THR A 73 -15.92 0.57 6.50
N GLY A 74 -15.89 1.88 6.34
CA GLY A 74 -16.79 2.80 7.02
C GLY A 74 -16.52 2.90 8.54
N PRO A 75 -17.29 3.71 9.27
CA PRO A 75 -17.09 3.93 10.70
C PRO A 75 -17.60 2.77 11.56
N GLY A 76 -16.92 2.50 12.66
CA GLY A 76 -17.52 1.83 13.81
C GLY A 76 -17.44 0.32 13.92
N ARG A 77 -16.70 -0.39 13.06
CA ARG A 77 -16.52 -1.84 13.19
C ARG A 77 -15.05 -2.21 13.44
N ARG A 78 -14.82 -3.00 14.49
CA ARG A 78 -13.50 -3.57 14.78
C ARG A 78 -13.08 -4.64 13.79
N TRP A 79 -14.05 -5.36 13.22
CA TRP A 79 -13.81 -6.43 12.26
C TRP A 79 -14.74 -6.28 11.07
N ASP A 80 -14.18 -6.38 9.88
CA ASP A 80 -14.88 -6.30 8.62
C ASP A 80 -14.21 -7.23 7.62
N ARG A 81 -15.00 -7.98 6.84
CA ARG A 81 -14.48 -8.86 5.79
C ARG A 81 -13.64 -8.12 4.75
N ARG A 82 -13.88 -6.84 4.59
CA ARG A 82 -13.09 -5.99 3.69
C ARG A 82 -11.64 -5.83 4.16
N LEU A 83 -11.35 -6.02 5.44
CA LEU A 83 -10.00 -6.08 5.96
C LEU A 83 -9.25 -7.32 5.46
N VAL A 84 -9.95 -8.42 5.18
CA VAL A 84 -9.34 -9.59 4.52
C VAL A 84 -8.88 -9.20 3.11
N ALA A 85 -9.72 -8.48 2.35
CA ALA A 85 -9.34 -7.99 1.03
C ALA A 85 -8.13 -7.02 1.11
N PHE A 86 -8.09 -6.16 2.11
CA PHE A 86 -6.94 -5.30 2.40
C PHE A 86 -5.68 -6.12 2.64
N GLU A 87 -5.73 -7.14 3.47
CA GLU A 87 -4.58 -8.01 3.75
C GLU A 87 -4.14 -8.79 2.52
N VAL A 88 -5.08 -9.29 1.73
CA VAL A 88 -4.78 -9.96 0.45
C VAL A 88 -4.03 -8.99 -0.48
N GLY A 89 -4.44 -7.73 -0.54
CA GLY A 89 -3.73 -6.69 -1.29
C GLY A 89 -2.30 -6.50 -0.81
N ALA A 90 -2.10 -6.40 0.50
CA ALA A 90 -0.79 -6.24 1.10
C ALA A 90 0.13 -7.45 0.83
N VAL A 91 -0.38 -8.67 0.99
CA VAL A 91 0.37 -9.90 0.72
C VAL A 91 0.68 -10.03 -0.77
N THR A 92 -0.27 -9.69 -1.64
CA THR A 92 -0.06 -9.69 -3.09
C THR A 92 1.10 -8.77 -3.48
N PHE A 93 1.15 -7.57 -2.92
CA PHE A 93 2.25 -6.65 -3.16
C PHE A 93 3.59 -7.21 -2.63
N ALA A 94 3.60 -7.75 -1.42
CA ALA A 94 4.80 -8.33 -0.83
C ALA A 94 5.34 -9.49 -1.68
N ALA A 95 4.46 -10.37 -2.14
CA ALA A 95 4.83 -11.48 -3.03
C ALA A 95 5.36 -10.97 -4.38
N TRP A 96 4.72 -9.98 -4.96
CA TRP A 96 5.17 -9.33 -6.18
C TRP A 96 6.57 -8.74 -6.01
N MET A 97 6.80 -8.00 -4.95
CA MET A 97 8.11 -7.38 -4.68
C MET A 97 9.20 -8.43 -4.50
N ALA A 98 8.92 -9.47 -3.72
CA ALA A 98 9.89 -10.55 -3.51
C ALA A 98 10.24 -11.26 -4.82
N ALA A 99 9.24 -11.59 -5.62
CA ALA A 99 9.44 -12.28 -6.90
C ALA A 99 10.13 -11.38 -7.93
N SER A 100 9.66 -10.14 -8.11
CA SER A 100 10.20 -9.23 -9.12
C SER A 100 11.62 -8.79 -8.80
N GLU A 101 11.93 -8.47 -7.56
CA GLU A 101 13.29 -8.10 -7.17
C GLU A 101 14.26 -9.30 -7.20
N GLY A 102 13.76 -10.50 -6.92
CA GLY A 102 14.56 -11.72 -7.05
C GLY A 102 14.92 -12.07 -8.48
N LEU A 103 14.00 -11.80 -9.42
CA LEU A 103 14.21 -12.11 -10.85
C LEU A 103 14.87 -10.97 -11.62
N ALA A 104 14.53 -9.73 -11.31
CA ALA A 104 15.04 -8.54 -11.98
C ALA A 104 15.04 -7.36 -11.02
N PRO A 105 16.12 -7.12 -10.28
CA PRO A 105 16.19 -6.05 -9.29
C PRO A 105 16.10 -4.67 -9.95
N MET A 106 14.90 -4.08 -9.92
CA MET A 106 14.61 -2.77 -10.52
C MET A 106 14.53 -1.65 -9.49
N ASN A 107 14.11 -1.97 -8.27
CA ASN A 107 13.89 -0.96 -7.23
C ASN A 107 15.17 -0.59 -6.49
N THR A 108 16.13 -1.51 -6.43
CA THR A 108 17.41 -1.29 -5.79
C THR A 108 18.52 -1.29 -6.84
N ARG A 109 19.58 -0.52 -6.57
CA ARG A 109 20.78 -0.58 -7.43
C ARG A 109 21.56 -1.86 -7.13
N PRO A 110 22.06 -2.57 -8.16
CA PRO A 110 23.02 -3.64 -7.93
C PRO A 110 24.20 -3.11 -7.13
N ARG A 111 24.66 -3.87 -6.15
CA ARG A 111 25.94 -3.60 -5.51
C ARG A 111 27.03 -3.87 -6.54
N GLY A 112 27.71 -2.81 -6.92
CA GLY A 112 28.89 -2.90 -7.78
C GLY A 112 30.03 -3.56 -7.07
#